data_1b2769492b6512da942ceb9caf1a5a04
#
_entry.id   1b2769492b6512da942ceb9caf1a5a04
#
_cell.length_a   1.000
_cell.length_b   1.000
_cell.length_c   1.000
_cell.angle_alpha   90.00
_cell.angle_beta   90.00
_cell.angle_gamma   90.00
#
_symmetry.space_group_name_H-M   'P 1'
#
loop_
_entity.id
_entity.type
_entity.pdbx_description
1 polymer ?
#
loop_
_entity_poly.entity_id
_entity_poly.type
_entity_poly.pdbx_seq_one_letter_code
_entity_poly.pdbx_strand_id
1 'polypeptide(L)'
;MAAANAARVSIVSGVLFVLLLGSLHLLEPEFNPSWRFLSEYELGKFGWLMRLAFLALATSLASAGLAIFSQARTAIGYIGIAGLGIAAVGIVIAAIFRVDPATTSREAATFSGRMHVFGASLDYTPVAALFVSLSLARNIAWRPIRKWLYVTVGITWVALAAFMATLPYNSKIGPGVLAGLFGRILLVSYLGWLVTVGIHTIRLLQHEAAC
;
A
#
# COMPACT_ATOMS: atom_id res chain seq x y z
N MET A 1 13.76 15.39 14.60
CA MET A 1 14.05 13.96 14.91
C MET A 1 12.85 13.05 14.72
N ALA A 2 11.65 13.34 15.23
CA ALA A 2 10.48 12.47 15.10
C ALA A 2 10.08 12.14 13.64
N ALA A 3 10.01 13.14 12.76
CA ALA A 3 9.64 12.93 11.35
C ALA A 3 10.66 12.08 10.57
N ALA A 4 11.97 12.24 10.84
CA ALA A 4 12.99 11.40 10.21
C ALA A 4 12.88 9.93 10.66
N ASN A 5 12.58 9.70 11.94
CA ASN A 5 12.36 8.35 12.45
C ASN A 5 11.08 7.73 11.86
N ALA A 6 10.00 8.50 11.76
CA ALA A 6 8.79 8.05 11.09
C ALA A 6 9.05 7.67 9.62
N ALA A 7 9.84 8.45 8.88
CA ALA A 7 10.25 8.12 7.52
C ALA A 7 11.06 6.82 7.44
N ARG A 8 11.99 6.60 8.38
CA ARG A 8 12.75 5.34 8.47
C ARG A 8 11.84 4.15 8.77
N VAL A 9 10.92 4.29 9.74
CA VAL A 9 9.94 3.26 10.07
C VAL A 9 9.09 2.93 8.86
N SER A 10 8.61 3.93 8.11
CA SER A 10 7.85 3.72 6.88
C SER A 10 8.62 2.86 5.87
N ILE A 11 9.87 3.21 5.59
CA ILE A 11 10.70 2.47 4.62
C ILE A 11 10.95 1.04 5.10
N VAL A 12 11.41 0.87 6.35
CA VAL A 12 11.73 -0.44 6.92
C VAL A 12 10.50 -1.36 6.93
N SER A 13 9.35 -0.83 7.36
CA SER A 13 8.10 -1.61 7.38
C SER A 13 7.61 -1.95 5.97
N GLY A 14 7.77 -1.05 4.99
CA GLY A 14 7.45 -1.33 3.58
C GLY A 14 8.36 -2.42 2.99
N VAL A 15 9.66 -2.38 3.28
CA VAL A 15 10.61 -3.44 2.89
C VAL A 15 10.25 -4.76 3.56
N LEU A 16 9.93 -4.74 4.86
CA LEU A 16 9.51 -5.93 5.60
C LEU A 16 8.26 -6.56 4.96
N PHE A 17 7.27 -5.76 4.58
CA PHE A 17 6.09 -6.25 3.84
C PHE A 17 6.50 -7.01 2.57
N VAL A 18 7.39 -6.42 1.75
CA VAL A 18 7.85 -7.06 0.49
C VAL A 18 8.58 -8.37 0.76
N LEU A 19 9.44 -8.42 1.78
CA LEU A 19 10.16 -9.63 2.16
C LEU A 19 9.22 -10.73 2.65
N LEU A 20 8.25 -10.41 3.50
CA LEU A 20 7.24 -11.36 3.98
C LEU A 20 6.38 -11.88 2.83
N LEU A 21 5.92 -11.01 1.95
CA LEU A 21 5.16 -11.41 0.77
C LEU A 21 6.00 -12.27 -0.18
N GLY A 22 7.25 -11.91 -0.43
CA GLY A 22 8.20 -12.71 -1.22
C GLY A 22 8.41 -14.11 -0.63
N SER A 23 8.57 -14.20 0.70
CA SER A 23 8.68 -15.48 1.39
C SER A 23 7.44 -16.35 1.20
N LEU A 24 6.24 -15.78 1.25
CA LEU A 24 4.99 -16.52 1.03
C LEU A 24 4.88 -17.10 -0.38
N HIS A 25 5.41 -16.42 -1.41
CA HIS A 25 5.45 -16.99 -2.76
C HIS A 25 6.30 -18.27 -2.84
N LEU A 26 7.31 -18.40 -1.97
CA LEU A 26 8.17 -19.59 -1.91
C LEU A 26 7.60 -20.68 -1.00
N LEU A 27 6.96 -20.28 0.10
CA LEU A 27 6.46 -21.21 1.12
C LEU A 27 5.10 -21.82 0.77
N GLU A 28 4.30 -21.12 -0.05
CA GLU A 28 2.94 -21.52 -0.44
C GLU A 28 2.75 -21.40 -1.96
N PRO A 29 3.50 -22.20 -2.74
CA PRO A 29 3.48 -22.12 -4.22
C PRO A 29 2.14 -22.50 -4.84
N GLU A 30 1.24 -23.16 -4.09
CA GLU A 30 -0.13 -23.48 -4.50
C GLU A 30 -1.01 -22.25 -4.72
N PHE A 31 -0.67 -21.12 -4.10
CA PHE A 31 -1.36 -19.85 -4.34
C PHE A 31 -0.79 -19.15 -5.58
N ASN A 32 -1.21 -19.57 -6.75
CA ASN A 32 -0.73 -19.03 -8.03
C ASN A 32 -0.88 -17.49 -8.07
N PRO A 33 0.25 -16.71 -8.14
CA PRO A 33 0.22 -15.27 -8.01
C PRO A 33 -0.41 -14.54 -9.19
N SER A 34 -0.65 -15.22 -10.32
CA SER A 34 -1.26 -14.56 -11.48
C SER A 34 -2.71 -14.16 -11.23
N TRP A 35 -3.50 -15.00 -10.56
CA TRP A 35 -4.93 -14.78 -10.37
C TRP A 35 -5.36 -14.72 -8.90
N ARG A 36 -4.67 -15.42 -7.99
CA ARG A 36 -4.94 -15.37 -6.55
C ARG A 36 -4.56 -14.01 -5.97
N PHE A 37 -5.48 -13.43 -5.20
CA PHE A 37 -5.15 -12.22 -4.44
C PHE A 37 -4.08 -12.53 -3.39
N LEU A 38 -3.23 -11.54 -3.11
CA LEU A 38 -2.17 -11.71 -2.11
C LEU A 38 -2.73 -12.05 -0.71
N SER A 39 -3.90 -11.53 -0.36
CA SER A 39 -4.57 -11.82 0.91
C SER A 39 -4.94 -13.29 1.08
N GLU A 40 -5.09 -14.04 -0.01
CA GLU A 40 -5.43 -15.47 0.09
C GLU A 40 -4.31 -16.33 0.69
N TYR A 41 -3.07 -15.80 0.79
CA TYR A 41 -2.03 -16.44 1.60
C TYR A 41 -2.45 -16.62 3.08
N GLU A 42 -3.40 -15.82 3.61
CA GLU A 42 -3.98 -16.03 4.93
C GLU A 42 -4.69 -17.40 5.09
N LEU A 43 -5.08 -18.01 3.99
CA LEU A 43 -5.77 -19.30 3.98
C LEU A 43 -4.79 -20.49 4.09
N GLY A 44 -3.52 -20.24 3.79
CA GLY A 44 -2.47 -21.25 3.79
C GLY A 44 -1.91 -21.59 5.18
N LYS A 45 -0.94 -22.48 5.20
CA LYS A 45 -0.25 -22.93 6.41
C LYS A 45 0.50 -21.81 7.12
N PHE A 46 1.07 -20.88 6.34
CA PHE A 46 1.83 -19.74 6.84
C PHE A 46 1.02 -18.44 6.82
N GLY A 47 -0.31 -18.52 6.89
CA GLY A 47 -1.21 -17.35 6.82
C GLY A 47 -0.93 -16.28 7.87
N TRP A 48 -0.33 -16.63 9.00
CA TRP A 48 0.11 -15.67 10.01
C TRP A 48 1.20 -14.70 9.49
N LEU A 49 2.07 -15.15 8.55
CA LEU A 49 3.04 -14.27 7.89
C LEU A 49 2.34 -13.19 7.04
N MET A 50 1.21 -13.55 6.38
CA MET A 50 0.45 -12.56 5.61
C MET A 50 -0.17 -11.50 6.52
N ARG A 51 -0.68 -11.88 7.70
CA ARG A 51 -1.17 -10.91 8.69
C ARG A 51 -0.06 -9.98 9.19
N LEU A 52 1.13 -10.52 9.46
CA LEU A 52 2.30 -9.69 9.81
C LEU A 52 2.69 -8.76 8.65
N ALA A 53 2.62 -9.23 7.40
CA ALA A 53 2.86 -8.41 6.23
C ALA A 53 1.86 -7.24 6.16
N PHE A 54 0.56 -7.48 6.37
CA PHE A 54 -0.43 -6.42 6.43
C PHE A 54 -0.15 -5.41 7.55
N LEU A 55 0.21 -5.87 8.75
CA LEU A 55 0.57 -4.95 9.84
C LEU A 55 1.81 -4.12 9.51
N ALA A 56 2.80 -4.70 8.84
CA ALA A 56 3.97 -3.97 8.35
C ALA A 56 3.57 -2.91 7.30
N LEU A 57 2.68 -3.26 6.36
CA LEU A 57 2.18 -2.31 5.35
C LEU A 57 1.39 -1.16 6.01
N ALA A 58 0.49 -1.47 6.94
CA ALA A 58 -0.26 -0.46 7.69
C ALA A 58 0.67 0.48 8.46
N THR A 59 1.70 -0.07 9.11
CA THR A 59 2.74 0.71 9.80
C THR A 59 3.50 1.62 8.83
N SER A 60 3.83 1.11 7.64
CA SER A 60 4.49 1.89 6.59
C SER A 60 3.66 3.10 6.18
N LEU A 61 2.37 2.91 5.89
CA LEU A 61 1.45 3.97 5.48
C LEU A 61 1.24 5.03 6.57
N ALA A 62 0.94 4.59 7.80
CA ALA A 62 0.73 5.50 8.92
C ALA A 62 2.00 6.33 9.21
N SER A 63 3.16 5.68 9.23
CA SER A 63 4.44 6.35 9.48
C SER A 63 4.82 7.31 8.36
N ALA A 64 4.48 7.01 7.09
CA ALA A 64 4.67 7.94 5.97
C ALA A 64 3.85 9.22 6.18
N GLY A 65 2.57 9.09 6.53
CA GLY A 65 1.71 10.24 6.83
C GLY A 65 2.28 11.13 7.93
N LEU A 66 2.76 10.52 9.03
CA LEU A 66 3.40 11.24 10.13
C LEU A 66 4.70 11.93 9.69
N ALA A 67 5.51 11.27 8.87
CA ALA A 67 6.79 11.79 8.39
C ALA A 67 6.65 13.09 7.58
N ILE A 68 5.59 13.17 6.75
CA ILE A 68 5.37 14.28 5.82
C ILE A 68 4.37 15.32 6.34
N PHE A 69 3.80 15.13 7.52
CA PHE A 69 2.72 15.98 8.04
C PHE A 69 3.07 17.47 8.03
N SER A 70 4.26 17.83 8.49
CA SER A 70 4.75 19.22 8.50
C SER A 70 5.14 19.76 7.12
N GLN A 71 5.33 18.88 6.13
CA GLN A 71 5.73 19.23 4.78
C GLN A 71 4.53 19.51 3.85
N ALA A 72 3.37 18.91 4.16
CA ALA A 72 2.12 19.15 3.46
C ALA A 72 1.54 20.51 3.89
N ARG A 73 1.58 21.50 2.98
CA ARG A 73 1.18 22.88 3.26
C ARG A 73 -0.14 23.29 2.60
N THR A 74 -0.90 22.31 2.12
CA THR A 74 -2.16 22.56 1.39
C THR A 74 -3.26 21.64 1.91
N ALA A 75 -4.52 22.08 1.81
CA ALA A 75 -5.67 21.25 2.20
C ALA A 75 -5.67 19.88 1.50
N ILE A 76 -5.35 19.84 0.19
CA ILE A 76 -5.27 18.58 -0.57
C ILE A 76 -4.19 17.63 -0.01
N GLY A 77 -3.07 18.18 0.48
CA GLY A 77 -2.02 17.38 1.12
C GLY A 77 -2.50 16.74 2.42
N TYR A 78 -3.23 17.49 3.26
CA TYR A 78 -3.81 16.94 4.49
C TYR A 78 -4.90 15.93 4.22
N ILE A 79 -5.72 16.10 3.17
CA ILE A 79 -6.69 15.10 2.70
C ILE A 79 -5.94 13.82 2.28
N GLY A 80 -4.82 13.94 1.55
CA GLY A 80 -4.00 12.80 1.18
C GLY A 80 -3.40 12.09 2.40
N ILE A 81 -2.90 12.82 3.40
CA ILE A 81 -2.38 12.22 4.65
C ILE A 81 -3.50 11.51 5.42
N ALA A 82 -4.68 12.09 5.50
CA ALA A 82 -5.85 11.42 6.09
C ALA A 82 -6.20 10.13 5.33
N GLY A 83 -6.11 10.15 3.98
CA GLY A 83 -6.26 8.98 3.13
C GLY A 83 -5.25 7.87 3.44
N LEU A 84 -3.97 8.19 3.70
CA LEU A 84 -2.98 7.21 4.16
C LEU A 84 -3.36 6.61 5.52
N GLY A 85 -3.87 7.42 6.43
CA GLY A 85 -4.36 6.95 7.72
C GLY A 85 -5.57 6.01 7.60
N ILE A 86 -6.53 6.36 6.74
CA ILE A 86 -7.70 5.50 6.44
C ILE A 86 -7.24 4.17 5.82
N ALA A 87 -6.32 4.21 4.86
CA ALA A 87 -5.76 3.01 4.24
C ALA A 87 -5.05 2.13 5.29
N ALA A 88 -4.25 2.73 6.18
CA ALA A 88 -3.59 1.99 7.26
C ALA A 88 -4.60 1.28 8.17
N VAL A 89 -5.68 1.97 8.59
CA VAL A 89 -6.77 1.38 9.38
C VAL A 89 -7.45 0.25 8.59
N GLY A 90 -7.74 0.46 7.32
CA GLY A 90 -8.34 -0.56 6.45
C GLY A 90 -7.49 -1.83 6.36
N ILE A 91 -6.17 -1.68 6.21
CA ILE A 91 -5.24 -2.82 6.17
C ILE A 91 -5.13 -3.53 7.52
N VAL A 92 -5.22 -2.81 8.65
CA VAL A 92 -5.30 -3.44 9.98
C VAL A 92 -6.59 -4.27 10.10
N ILE A 93 -7.72 -3.75 9.63
CA ILE A 93 -8.99 -4.51 9.60
C ILE A 93 -8.80 -5.77 8.75
N ALA A 94 -8.20 -5.67 7.57
CA ALA A 94 -7.92 -6.82 6.72
C ALA A 94 -6.98 -7.83 7.39
N ALA A 95 -6.01 -7.39 8.20
CA ALA A 95 -5.12 -8.28 8.95
C ALA A 95 -5.83 -9.02 10.10
N ILE A 96 -6.85 -8.42 10.70
CA ILE A 96 -7.62 -9.01 11.82
C ILE A 96 -8.62 -10.05 11.30
N PHE A 97 -9.34 -9.71 10.25
CA PHE A 97 -10.42 -10.52 9.69
C PHE A 97 -9.90 -11.37 8.53
N ARG A 98 -10.00 -12.69 8.69
CA ARG A 98 -9.52 -13.64 7.68
C ARG A 98 -10.34 -13.51 6.39
N VAL A 99 -9.66 -13.50 5.25
CA VAL A 99 -10.27 -13.47 3.92
C VAL A 99 -11.00 -14.79 3.61
N ASP A 100 -12.08 -14.71 2.82
CA ASP A 100 -12.65 -15.89 2.15
C ASP A 100 -11.89 -16.17 0.83
N PRO A 101 -11.89 -17.41 0.32
CA PRO A 101 -11.38 -17.68 -1.01
C PRO A 101 -11.98 -16.75 -2.05
N ALA A 102 -11.18 -16.26 -3.00
CA ALA A 102 -11.63 -15.34 -4.06
C ALA A 102 -12.74 -15.93 -4.96
N THR A 103 -12.90 -17.25 -4.92
CA THR A 103 -13.96 -17.98 -5.63
C THR A 103 -15.29 -18.03 -4.86
N THR A 104 -15.32 -17.55 -3.60
CA THR A 104 -16.53 -17.56 -2.78
C THR A 104 -17.55 -16.55 -3.34
N SER A 105 -18.80 -17.00 -3.52
CA SER A 105 -19.86 -16.11 -3.98
C SER A 105 -20.22 -15.07 -2.88
N ARG A 106 -20.81 -13.96 -3.31
CA ARG A 106 -21.18 -12.89 -2.39
C ARG A 106 -22.17 -13.35 -1.29
N GLU A 107 -23.06 -14.28 -1.66
CA GLU A 107 -24.09 -14.85 -0.76
C GLU A 107 -23.47 -15.80 0.26
N ALA A 108 -22.41 -16.51 -0.10
CA ALA A 108 -21.71 -17.46 0.76
C ALA A 108 -20.59 -16.80 1.60
N ALA A 109 -20.33 -15.50 1.40
CA ALA A 109 -19.26 -14.80 2.10
C ALA A 109 -19.51 -14.78 3.62
N THR A 110 -18.47 -15.15 4.39
CA THR A 110 -18.51 -15.12 5.86
C THR A 110 -18.50 -13.68 6.39
N PHE A 111 -18.85 -13.48 7.66
CA PHE A 111 -18.68 -12.17 8.30
C PHE A 111 -17.21 -11.71 8.26
N SER A 112 -16.27 -12.63 8.56
CA SER A 112 -14.83 -12.35 8.51
C SER A 112 -14.41 -11.91 7.12
N GLY A 113 -14.78 -12.65 6.07
CA GLY A 113 -14.46 -12.31 4.70
C GLY A 113 -15.04 -10.96 4.25
N ARG A 114 -16.27 -10.65 4.65
CA ARG A 114 -16.87 -9.31 4.38
C ARG A 114 -16.11 -8.18 5.06
N MET A 115 -15.70 -8.37 6.32
CA MET A 115 -14.89 -7.37 7.04
C MET A 115 -13.50 -7.22 6.43
N HIS A 116 -12.88 -8.31 5.98
CA HIS A 116 -11.61 -8.26 5.25
C HIS A 116 -11.74 -7.42 3.98
N VAL A 117 -12.76 -7.71 3.15
CA VAL A 117 -13.02 -6.96 1.90
C VAL A 117 -13.33 -5.49 2.21
N PHE A 118 -14.11 -5.20 3.24
CA PHE A 118 -14.35 -3.83 3.70
C PHE A 118 -13.02 -3.13 4.05
N GLY A 119 -12.17 -3.76 4.87
CA GLY A 119 -10.86 -3.21 5.21
C GLY A 119 -10.00 -2.97 3.96
N ALA A 120 -9.91 -3.94 3.07
CA ALA A 120 -9.15 -3.81 1.82
C ALA A 120 -9.71 -2.70 0.90
N SER A 121 -11.02 -2.47 0.90
CA SER A 121 -11.64 -1.40 0.11
C SER A 121 -11.31 0.01 0.59
N LEU A 122 -10.78 0.16 1.80
CA LEU A 122 -10.29 1.42 2.35
C LEU A 122 -8.86 1.76 1.91
N ASP A 123 -8.20 0.90 1.14
CA ASP A 123 -6.85 1.20 0.62
C ASP A 123 -6.91 2.23 -0.51
N TYR A 124 -7.09 3.49 -0.12
CA TYR A 124 -7.04 4.65 -1.01
C TYR A 124 -5.62 5.16 -1.26
N THR A 125 -4.59 4.35 -1.02
CA THR A 125 -3.19 4.76 -1.16
C THR A 125 -2.86 5.41 -2.52
N PRO A 126 -3.33 4.92 -3.68
CA PRO A 126 -3.06 5.60 -4.96
C PRO A 126 -3.61 7.03 -5.03
N VAL A 127 -4.81 7.27 -4.48
CA VAL A 127 -5.43 8.60 -4.43
C VAL A 127 -4.69 9.48 -3.43
N ALA A 128 -4.38 8.94 -2.26
CA ALA A 128 -3.62 9.62 -1.22
C ALA A 128 -2.23 10.05 -1.73
N ALA A 129 -1.53 9.16 -2.44
CA ALA A 129 -0.23 9.43 -3.05
C ALA A 129 -0.30 10.58 -4.06
N LEU A 130 -1.35 10.64 -4.89
CA LEU A 130 -1.56 11.75 -5.82
C LEU A 130 -1.73 13.07 -5.07
N PHE A 131 -2.62 13.13 -4.09
CA PHE A 131 -2.92 14.35 -3.34
C PHE A 131 -1.72 14.86 -2.54
N VAL A 132 -1.01 13.95 -1.88
CA VAL A 132 0.25 14.26 -1.20
C VAL A 132 1.29 14.79 -2.20
N SER A 133 1.48 14.12 -3.33
CA SER A 133 2.47 14.53 -4.33
C SER A 133 2.17 15.91 -4.92
N LEU A 134 0.90 16.22 -5.21
CA LEU A 134 0.48 17.54 -5.66
C LEU A 134 0.77 18.64 -4.62
N SER A 135 0.64 18.32 -3.33
CA SER A 135 0.97 19.24 -2.23
C SER A 135 2.48 19.43 -2.09
N LEU A 136 3.23 18.33 -2.00
CA LEU A 136 4.68 18.34 -1.83
C LEU A 136 5.39 19.00 -3.01
N ALA A 137 4.92 18.79 -4.23
CA ALA A 137 5.47 19.42 -5.44
C ALA A 137 5.39 20.95 -5.46
N ARG A 138 4.51 21.57 -4.65
CA ARG A 138 4.40 23.02 -4.45
C ARG A 138 5.39 23.54 -3.38
N ASN A 139 5.93 22.65 -2.54
CA ASN A 139 6.91 23.02 -1.53
C ASN A 139 8.30 23.10 -2.17
N ILE A 140 8.99 24.25 -2.00
CA ILE A 140 10.33 24.49 -2.58
C ILE A 140 11.35 23.42 -2.18
N ALA A 141 11.27 22.91 -0.97
CA ALA A 141 12.16 21.87 -0.46
C ALA A 141 12.04 20.54 -1.22
N TRP A 142 10.93 20.34 -1.95
CA TRP A 142 10.66 19.13 -2.74
C TRP A 142 10.95 19.30 -4.23
N ARG A 143 11.39 20.49 -4.65
CA ARG A 143 11.73 20.77 -6.04
C ARG A 143 12.74 19.79 -6.66
N PRO A 144 13.81 19.35 -5.93
CA PRO A 144 14.81 18.43 -6.50
C PRO A 144 14.25 17.07 -6.93
N ILE A 145 13.20 16.59 -6.24
CA ILE A 145 12.59 15.27 -6.55
C ILE A 145 11.20 15.38 -7.15
N ARG A 146 10.72 16.57 -7.50
CA ARG A 146 9.36 16.78 -8.03
C ARG A 146 9.04 15.87 -9.22
N LYS A 147 10.01 15.66 -10.12
CA LYS A 147 9.86 14.73 -11.25
C LYS A 147 9.56 13.30 -10.75
N TRP A 148 10.28 12.85 -9.76
CA TRP A 148 10.13 11.49 -9.21
C TRP A 148 8.80 11.31 -8.46
N LEU A 149 8.29 12.35 -7.79
CA LEU A 149 6.95 12.31 -7.20
C LEU A 149 5.89 12.02 -8.28
N TYR A 150 5.94 12.73 -9.42
CA TYR A 150 4.97 12.52 -10.50
C TYR A 150 5.18 11.19 -11.22
N VAL A 151 6.42 10.77 -11.44
CA VAL A 151 6.73 9.48 -12.10
C VAL A 151 6.20 8.32 -11.25
N THR A 152 6.51 8.29 -9.96
CA THR A 152 6.08 7.17 -9.08
C THR A 152 4.56 7.14 -8.91
N VAL A 153 3.91 8.28 -8.76
CA VAL A 153 2.44 8.36 -8.74
C VAL A 153 1.85 7.95 -10.08
N GLY A 154 2.42 8.38 -11.20
CA GLY A 154 1.96 7.99 -12.53
C GLY A 154 2.02 6.48 -12.74
N ILE A 155 3.12 5.83 -12.33
CA ILE A 155 3.26 4.38 -12.36
C ILE A 155 2.17 3.72 -11.48
N THR A 156 1.91 4.25 -10.29
CA THR A 156 0.87 3.72 -9.39
C THR A 156 -0.52 3.82 -10.01
N TRP A 157 -0.84 4.92 -10.69
CA TRP A 157 -2.13 5.08 -11.36
C TRP A 157 -2.28 4.19 -12.59
N VAL A 158 -1.22 3.98 -13.36
CA VAL A 158 -1.21 3.01 -14.47
C VAL A 158 -1.42 1.60 -13.93
N ALA A 159 -0.73 1.24 -12.83
CA ALA A 159 -0.90 -0.05 -12.18
C ALA A 159 -2.33 -0.24 -11.63
N LEU A 160 -2.93 0.81 -11.04
CA LEU A 160 -4.32 0.80 -10.58
C LEU A 160 -5.28 0.58 -11.74
N ALA A 161 -5.12 1.31 -12.85
CA ALA A 161 -5.96 1.15 -14.03
C ALA A 161 -5.86 -0.27 -14.61
N ALA A 162 -4.64 -0.82 -14.69
CA ALA A 162 -4.41 -2.19 -15.14
C ALA A 162 -5.05 -3.21 -14.18
N PHE A 163 -4.92 -3.03 -12.87
CA PHE A 163 -5.59 -3.88 -11.87
C PHE A 163 -7.11 -3.84 -12.04
N MET A 164 -7.72 -2.65 -12.13
CA MET A 164 -9.15 -2.49 -12.33
C MET A 164 -9.64 -3.15 -13.62
N ALA A 165 -8.85 -3.04 -14.71
CA ALA A 165 -9.19 -3.64 -16.01
C ALA A 165 -9.13 -5.18 -15.99
N THR A 166 -8.40 -5.78 -15.03
CA THR A 166 -8.32 -7.24 -14.87
C THR A 166 -9.38 -7.82 -13.95
N LEU A 167 -10.13 -6.99 -13.23
CA LEU A 167 -11.24 -7.46 -12.40
C LEU A 167 -12.41 -7.91 -13.30
N PRO A 168 -12.88 -9.14 -13.17
CA PRO A 168 -13.96 -9.65 -14.05
C PRO A 168 -15.29 -8.98 -13.69
N TYR A 169 -16.02 -8.57 -14.72
CA TYR A 169 -17.34 -7.92 -14.58
C TYR A 169 -18.37 -8.81 -13.86
N ASN A 170 -18.26 -10.13 -14.03
CA ASN A 170 -19.16 -11.13 -13.46
C ASN A 170 -18.68 -11.68 -12.11
N SER A 171 -17.68 -11.05 -11.48
CA SER A 171 -17.07 -11.44 -10.18
C SER A 171 -16.54 -12.87 -10.12
N LYS A 172 -16.29 -13.53 -11.27
CA LYS A 172 -15.68 -14.86 -11.31
C LYS A 172 -14.16 -14.75 -11.37
N ILE A 173 -13.52 -14.83 -10.21
CA ILE A 173 -12.06 -14.89 -10.09
C ILE A 173 -11.61 -16.34 -10.27
N GLY A 174 -10.58 -16.55 -11.09
CA GLY A 174 -10.06 -17.90 -11.35
C GLY A 174 -8.86 -17.89 -12.31
N PRO A 175 -8.37 -19.08 -12.69
CA PRO A 175 -7.30 -19.20 -13.67
C PRO A 175 -7.60 -18.43 -14.97
N GLY A 176 -6.61 -17.67 -15.45
CA GLY A 176 -6.74 -16.79 -16.62
C GLY A 176 -7.09 -15.34 -16.30
N VAL A 177 -7.54 -15.04 -15.08
CA VAL A 177 -7.70 -13.65 -14.59
C VAL A 177 -6.39 -13.16 -14.03
N LEU A 178 -5.85 -12.04 -14.52
CA LEU A 178 -4.55 -11.51 -14.08
C LEU A 178 -4.64 -10.56 -12.86
N ALA A 179 -5.76 -10.55 -12.15
CA ALA A 179 -6.00 -9.63 -11.04
C ALA A 179 -4.97 -9.82 -9.90
N GLY A 180 -4.55 -11.05 -9.62
CA GLY A 180 -3.51 -11.31 -8.64
C GLY A 180 -2.17 -10.67 -8.98
N LEU A 181 -1.74 -10.77 -10.25
CA LEU A 181 -0.49 -10.18 -10.73
C LEU A 181 -0.56 -8.65 -10.68
N PHE A 182 -1.59 -8.05 -11.25
CA PHE A 182 -1.71 -6.59 -11.28
C PHE A 182 -1.96 -5.98 -9.91
N GLY A 183 -2.61 -6.70 -8.99
CA GLY A 183 -2.70 -6.28 -7.59
C GLY A 183 -1.33 -6.20 -6.91
N ARG A 184 -0.43 -7.14 -7.18
CA ARG A 184 0.97 -7.11 -6.68
C ARG A 184 1.77 -5.97 -7.30
N ILE A 185 1.64 -5.75 -8.61
CA ILE A 185 2.29 -4.62 -9.31
C ILE A 185 1.82 -3.30 -8.72
N LEU A 186 0.53 -3.14 -8.48
CA LEU A 186 -0.04 -1.94 -7.83
C LEU A 186 0.58 -1.70 -6.45
N LEU A 187 0.63 -2.72 -5.61
CA LEU A 187 1.23 -2.64 -4.27
C LEU A 187 2.70 -2.22 -4.31
N VAL A 188 3.51 -2.90 -5.13
CA VAL A 188 4.93 -2.57 -5.27
C VAL A 188 5.13 -1.17 -5.82
N SER A 189 4.25 -0.70 -6.73
CA SER A 189 4.35 0.63 -7.31
C SER A 189 4.16 1.74 -6.27
N TYR A 190 3.14 1.66 -5.41
CA TYR A 190 2.96 2.67 -4.38
C TYR A 190 3.96 2.55 -3.21
N LEU A 191 4.49 1.35 -2.95
CA LEU A 191 5.65 1.22 -2.04
C LEU A 191 6.88 1.95 -2.58
N GLY A 192 7.12 1.89 -3.89
CA GLY A 192 8.16 2.69 -4.54
C GLY A 192 7.96 4.20 -4.33
N TRP A 193 6.70 4.68 -4.37
CA TRP A 193 6.38 6.06 -4.03
C TRP A 193 6.67 6.36 -2.54
N LEU A 194 6.26 5.49 -1.60
CA LEU A 194 6.53 5.65 -0.17
C LEU A 194 8.03 5.74 0.12
N VAL A 195 8.84 4.88 -0.50
CA VAL A 195 10.30 4.90 -0.37
C VAL A 195 10.88 6.21 -0.91
N THR A 196 10.41 6.68 -2.08
CA THR A 196 10.84 7.95 -2.68
C THR A 196 10.58 9.12 -1.73
N VAL A 197 9.37 9.21 -1.18
CA VAL A 197 8.98 10.24 -0.22
C VAL A 197 9.79 10.12 1.07
N GLY A 198 9.93 8.91 1.61
CA GLY A 198 10.65 8.65 2.86
C GLY A 198 12.13 9.02 2.78
N ILE A 199 12.84 8.62 1.71
CA ILE A 199 14.24 8.95 1.50
C ILE A 199 14.45 10.47 1.44
N HIS A 200 13.60 11.17 0.68
CA HIS A 200 13.74 12.62 0.57
C HIS A 200 13.45 13.33 1.90
N THR A 201 12.44 12.89 2.64
CA THR A 201 12.15 13.42 3.98
C THR A 201 13.35 13.28 4.90
N ILE A 202 14.02 12.12 4.91
CA ILE A 202 15.22 11.90 5.73
C ILE A 202 16.33 12.87 5.33
N ARG A 203 16.59 13.02 4.04
CA ARG A 203 17.63 13.93 3.52
C ARG A 203 17.37 15.39 3.89
N LEU A 204 16.13 15.87 3.74
CA LEU A 204 15.76 17.25 4.11
C LEU A 204 16.06 17.54 5.58
N LEU A 205 15.63 16.64 6.47
CA LEU A 205 15.78 16.84 7.91
C LEU A 205 17.23 16.67 8.40
N GLN A 206 18.06 15.91 7.67
CA GLN A 206 19.50 15.84 7.95
C GLN A 206 20.22 17.13 7.57
N HIS A 207 19.85 17.78 6.46
CA HIS A 207 20.41 19.08 6.07
C HIS A 207 20.01 20.18 7.05
N GLU A 208 18.74 20.22 7.49
CA GLU A 208 18.28 21.19 8.48
C GLU A 208 19.00 21.06 9.86
N ALA A 209 19.42 19.85 10.22
CA ALA A 209 20.15 19.61 11.47
C ALA A 209 21.65 19.92 11.39
N ALA A 210 22.20 20.09 10.19
CA ALA A 210 23.62 20.38 9.95
C ALA A 210 23.91 21.88 9.76
N CYS A 211 22.88 22.70 9.59
CA CYS A 211 22.97 24.19 9.51
C CYS A 211 22.63 24.83 10.84
#